data_85adbfbeefc99482efdc98d5f4a487eb
#
_entry.id   85adbfbeefc99482efdc98d5f4a487eb
#
_cell.length_a   1.000
_cell.length_b   1.000
_cell.length_c   1.000
_cell.angle_alpha   90.00
_cell.angle_beta   90.00
_cell.angle_gamma   90.00
#
_symmetry.space_group_name_H-M   'P 1'
#
loop_
_entity.id
_entity.type
_entity.pdbx_description
1 polymer ?
#
loop_
_entity_poly.entity_id
_entity_poly.type
_entity_poly.pdbx_seq_one_letter_code
_entity_poly.pdbx_strand_id
1 'polypeptide(L)'
;MRIESTAGNEHKVWLTDGEIEELRRATNSQRDDIIIQLGAFVGLRAFEIPQVCPANVKEADSGQYRLRVTAGKDTSGNGGKPRDAYLPDRVERDLKRYQNEHNIAPNDPFIDLTQPGVRAVVRRTANRAAQATGDDDLEKVSTHDLRRRYAQRLLVDEQMNPRVVMAVGGWDSFAAIEPYLNTPSEEIIDQAFAEIKL
;
A
#
# COMPACT_ATOMS: atom_id res chain seq x y z
N MET A 1 9.98 14.04 1.28
CA MET A 1 10.44 12.62 1.22
C MET A 1 11.67 12.41 2.08
N ARG A 2 11.78 11.26 2.77
CA ARG A 2 13.00 10.84 3.47
C ARG A 2 13.54 9.59 2.78
N ILE A 3 14.85 9.56 2.50
CA ILE A 3 15.54 8.43 1.88
C ILE A 3 16.56 7.89 2.85
N GLU A 4 16.54 6.58 3.04
CA GLU A 4 17.54 5.84 3.80
C GLU A 4 18.29 4.90 2.85
N SER A 5 19.59 5.04 2.77
CA SER A 5 20.44 4.11 2.03
C SER A 5 20.57 2.81 2.82
N THR A 6 20.41 1.69 2.13
CA THR A 6 20.64 0.36 2.70
C THR A 6 21.91 -0.26 2.10
N ALA A 7 22.41 -1.34 2.72
CA ALA A 7 23.54 -2.06 2.15
C ALA A 7 23.18 -2.56 0.74
N GLY A 8 24.05 -2.29 -0.25
CA GLY A 8 23.87 -2.78 -1.63
C GLY A 8 23.18 -1.84 -2.61
N ASN A 9 23.29 -0.54 -2.46
CA ASN A 9 22.68 0.48 -3.34
C ASN A 9 21.13 0.46 -3.41
N GLU A 10 20.48 -0.23 -2.51
CA GLU A 10 19.03 -0.13 -2.36
C GLU A 10 18.66 1.06 -1.48
N HIS A 11 17.52 1.68 -1.76
CA HIS A 11 16.99 2.79 -0.99
C HIS A 11 15.65 2.40 -0.34
N LYS A 12 15.44 2.87 0.89
CA LYS A 12 14.11 2.93 1.49
C LYS A 12 13.59 4.35 1.34
N VAL A 13 12.50 4.50 0.64
CA VAL A 13 11.86 5.79 0.43
C VAL A 13 10.64 5.89 1.34
N TRP A 14 10.59 6.98 2.11
CA TRP A 14 9.48 7.30 3.01
C TRP A 14 8.66 8.41 2.38
N LEU A 15 7.53 8.02 1.78
CA LEU A 15 6.64 8.91 1.05
C LEU A 15 5.69 9.63 1.99
N THR A 16 5.35 10.87 1.65
CA THR A 16 4.23 11.63 2.19
C THR A 16 2.97 11.41 1.36
N ASP A 17 1.81 11.86 1.87
CA ASP A 17 0.55 11.81 1.10
C ASP A 17 0.63 12.71 -0.15
N GLY A 18 1.31 13.85 -0.07
CA GLY A 18 1.52 14.73 -1.22
C GLY A 18 2.28 14.04 -2.35
N GLU A 19 3.34 13.30 -2.03
CA GLU A 19 4.13 12.57 -3.02
C GLU A 19 3.36 11.37 -3.61
N ILE A 20 2.49 10.72 -2.84
CA ILE A 20 1.55 9.74 -3.41
C ILE A 20 0.62 10.39 -4.44
N GLU A 21 0.09 11.57 -4.15
CA GLU A 21 -0.77 12.29 -5.10
C GLU A 21 0.02 12.77 -6.34
N GLU A 22 1.31 13.14 -6.22
CA GLU A 22 2.17 13.43 -7.37
C GLU A 22 2.38 12.18 -8.24
N LEU A 23 2.64 11.02 -7.62
CA LEU A 23 2.73 9.75 -8.35
C LEU A 23 1.41 9.44 -9.09
N ARG A 24 0.26 9.63 -8.45
CA ARG A 24 -1.06 9.41 -9.07
C ARG A 24 -1.30 10.34 -10.26
N ARG A 25 -0.97 11.63 -10.14
CA ARG A 25 -1.06 12.61 -11.24
C ARG A 25 -0.17 12.27 -12.43
N ALA A 26 0.98 11.64 -12.16
CA ALA A 26 1.94 11.23 -13.18
C ALA A 26 1.59 9.89 -13.86
N THR A 27 0.47 9.25 -13.52
CA THR A 27 0.02 8.03 -14.20
C THR A 27 -0.51 8.33 -15.61
N ASN A 28 -0.33 7.39 -16.55
CA ASN A 28 -0.80 7.54 -17.94
C ASN A 28 -2.17 6.90 -18.19
N SER A 29 -2.68 6.15 -17.24
CA SER A 29 -3.96 5.43 -17.38
C SER A 29 -4.58 5.19 -16.02
N GLN A 30 -5.89 4.97 -16.00
CA GLN A 30 -6.63 4.58 -14.82
C GLN A 30 -6.09 3.27 -14.20
N ARG A 31 -5.68 2.30 -15.04
CA ARG A 31 -5.02 1.07 -14.60
C ARG A 31 -3.76 1.38 -13.77
N ASP A 32 -2.91 2.26 -14.26
CA ASP A 32 -1.66 2.61 -13.60
C ASP A 32 -1.93 3.35 -12.28
N ASP A 33 -2.96 4.21 -12.22
CA ASP A 33 -3.39 4.87 -10.98
C ASP A 33 -3.94 3.85 -9.95
N ILE A 34 -4.72 2.87 -10.39
CA ILE A 34 -5.20 1.78 -9.53
C ILE A 34 -4.03 0.99 -8.93
N ILE A 35 -2.97 0.75 -9.69
CA ILE A 35 -1.76 0.08 -9.17
C ILE A 35 -1.13 0.89 -8.03
N ILE A 36 -0.99 2.21 -8.19
CA ILE A 36 -0.49 3.09 -7.12
C ILE A 36 -1.42 3.05 -5.91
N GLN A 37 -2.73 3.15 -6.12
CA GLN A 37 -3.73 3.12 -5.04
C GLN A 37 -3.70 1.79 -4.26
N LEU A 38 -3.66 0.65 -4.95
CA LEU A 38 -3.60 -0.67 -4.30
C LEU A 38 -2.32 -0.84 -3.46
N GLY A 39 -1.20 -0.29 -3.91
CA GLY A 39 0.04 -0.27 -3.12
C GLY A 39 -0.01 0.67 -1.92
N ALA A 40 -0.43 1.94 -2.13
CA ALA A 40 -0.32 3.00 -1.14
C ALA A 40 -1.50 3.08 -0.16
N PHE A 41 -2.71 2.64 -0.54
CA PHE A 41 -3.92 2.78 0.29
C PHE A 41 -4.51 1.45 0.76
N VAL A 42 -4.18 0.34 0.10
CA VAL A 42 -4.60 -1.02 0.49
C VAL A 42 -3.43 -1.84 1.00
N GLY A 43 -2.20 -1.40 0.71
CA GLY A 43 -0.97 -2.03 1.17
C GLY A 43 -0.66 -3.35 0.48
N LEU A 44 -1.10 -3.56 -0.76
CA LEU A 44 -0.80 -4.79 -1.49
C LEU A 44 0.68 -4.86 -1.90
N ARG A 45 1.21 -6.09 -1.89
CA ARG A 45 2.51 -6.37 -2.48
C ARG A 45 2.42 -6.42 -4.01
N ALA A 46 3.53 -6.17 -4.70
CA ALA A 46 3.56 -6.17 -6.17
C ALA A 46 3.04 -7.47 -6.81
N PHE A 47 3.23 -8.61 -6.17
CA PHE A 47 2.74 -9.90 -6.69
C PHE A 47 1.27 -10.17 -6.35
N GLU A 48 0.71 -9.47 -5.35
CA GLU A 48 -0.70 -9.61 -4.95
C GLU A 48 -1.62 -8.82 -5.89
N ILE A 49 -1.15 -7.68 -6.45
CA ILE A 49 -1.95 -6.80 -7.31
C ILE A 49 -2.56 -7.51 -8.52
N PRO A 50 -1.82 -8.36 -9.27
CA PRO A 50 -2.40 -9.10 -10.40
C PRO A 50 -3.35 -10.24 -10.01
N GLN A 51 -3.48 -10.54 -8.72
CA GLN A 51 -4.30 -11.67 -8.25
C GLN A 51 -5.67 -11.25 -7.74
N VAL A 52 -5.90 -9.94 -7.57
CA VAL A 52 -7.19 -9.45 -7.08
C VAL A 52 -8.17 -9.21 -8.22
N CYS A 53 -9.40 -9.64 -8.01
CA CYS A 53 -10.50 -9.56 -8.98
C CYS A 53 -11.76 -8.98 -8.33
N PRO A 54 -12.80 -8.61 -9.10
CA PRO A 54 -14.04 -8.09 -8.55
C PRO A 54 -14.70 -9.00 -7.49
N ALA A 55 -14.65 -10.31 -7.66
CA ALA A 55 -15.19 -11.28 -6.70
C ALA A 55 -14.46 -11.26 -5.33
N ASN A 56 -13.28 -10.67 -5.25
CA ASN A 56 -12.54 -10.50 -4.00
C ASN A 56 -13.02 -9.29 -3.17
N VAL A 57 -13.79 -8.37 -3.75
CA VAL A 57 -14.32 -7.21 -3.04
C VAL A 57 -15.57 -7.62 -2.27
N LYS A 58 -15.61 -7.32 -0.98
CA LYS A 58 -16.74 -7.64 -0.09
C LYS A 58 -17.08 -6.44 0.76
N GLU A 59 -18.37 -6.18 0.91
CA GLU A 59 -18.89 -5.25 1.90
C GLU A 59 -19.09 -6.00 3.23
N ALA A 60 -18.57 -5.44 4.31
CA ALA A 60 -18.78 -5.94 5.65
C ALA A 60 -20.09 -5.41 6.21
N ASP A 61 -20.62 -6.04 7.27
CA ASP A 61 -21.86 -5.62 7.95
C ASP A 61 -21.81 -4.17 8.47
N SER A 62 -20.60 -3.64 8.67
CA SER A 62 -20.36 -2.24 9.05
C SER A 62 -20.46 -1.25 7.88
N GLY A 63 -20.73 -1.70 6.66
CA GLY A 63 -20.71 -0.89 5.44
C GLY A 63 -19.30 -0.59 4.90
N GLN A 64 -18.25 -1.11 5.54
CA GLN A 64 -16.88 -0.95 5.08
C GLN A 64 -16.50 -2.05 4.09
N TYR A 65 -15.66 -1.71 3.11
CA TYR A 65 -15.19 -2.69 2.14
C TYR A 65 -13.93 -3.41 2.60
N ARG A 66 -13.83 -4.66 2.16
CA ARG A 66 -12.65 -5.52 2.33
C ARG A 66 -12.26 -6.11 0.98
N LEU A 67 -10.96 -6.27 0.77
CA LEU A 67 -10.40 -6.94 -0.39
C LEU A 67 -9.76 -8.25 0.05
N ARG A 68 -10.30 -9.37 -0.40
CA ARG A 68 -9.74 -10.69 -0.12
C ARG A 68 -8.45 -10.88 -0.90
N VAL A 69 -7.33 -11.03 -0.20
CA VAL A 69 -6.03 -11.41 -0.75
C VAL A 69 -5.82 -12.89 -0.47
N THR A 70 -5.85 -13.70 -1.53
CA THR A 70 -5.86 -15.17 -1.42
C THR A 70 -4.47 -15.77 -1.27
N ALA A 71 -3.43 -15.10 -1.81
CA ALA A 71 -2.04 -15.55 -1.75
C ALA A 71 -1.19 -14.51 -0.99
N GLY A 72 -0.84 -14.80 0.24
CA GLY A 72 0.17 -14.04 0.99
C GLY A 72 1.61 -14.43 0.60
N LYS A 73 2.63 -13.77 1.20
CA LYS A 73 4.01 -14.22 1.07
C LYS A 73 4.16 -15.56 1.77
N ASP A 74 4.48 -16.58 0.99
CA ASP A 74 4.81 -17.89 1.55
C ASP A 74 6.26 -17.89 2.04
N THR A 75 6.44 -17.82 3.37
CA THR A 75 7.72 -18.01 4.03
C THR A 75 7.90 -19.44 4.53
N SER A 76 6.86 -20.28 4.40
CA SER A 76 6.82 -21.65 4.96
C SER A 76 6.59 -22.76 3.92
N GLY A 77 6.51 -22.42 2.63
CA GLY A 77 6.24 -23.41 1.56
C GLY A 77 4.78 -23.89 1.46
N ASN A 78 3.86 -23.30 2.25
CA ASN A 78 2.45 -23.73 2.34
C ASN A 78 1.44 -22.76 1.70
N GLY A 79 1.91 -21.82 0.84
CA GLY A 79 1.07 -20.77 0.26
C GLY A 79 0.64 -19.76 1.34
N GLY A 80 1.10 -18.52 1.25
CA GLY A 80 0.93 -17.53 2.32
C GLY A 80 -0.52 -17.37 2.80
N LYS A 81 -0.69 -16.98 4.07
CA LYS A 81 -2.02 -16.87 4.70
C LYS A 81 -2.90 -15.87 3.97
N PRO A 82 -4.12 -16.28 3.59
CA PRO A 82 -5.09 -15.35 3.03
C PRO A 82 -5.51 -14.34 4.10
N ARG A 83 -5.82 -13.11 3.67
CA ARG A 83 -6.30 -12.03 4.55
C ARG A 83 -7.38 -11.20 3.87
N ASP A 84 -8.12 -10.46 4.66
CA ASP A 84 -9.04 -9.43 4.19
C ASP A 84 -8.40 -8.06 4.45
N ALA A 85 -7.82 -7.45 3.42
CA ALA A 85 -7.26 -6.11 3.49
C ALA A 85 -8.39 -5.07 3.58
N TYR A 86 -8.17 -3.98 4.30
CA TYR A 86 -9.10 -2.86 4.29
C TYR A 86 -9.07 -2.20 2.92
N LEU A 87 -10.24 -1.98 2.35
CA LEU A 87 -10.42 -1.32 1.06
C LEU A 87 -11.12 0.03 1.28
N PRO A 88 -10.42 1.16 1.18
CA PRO A 88 -11.06 2.48 1.32
C PRO A 88 -12.14 2.69 0.26
N ASP A 89 -13.25 3.35 0.62
CA ASP A 89 -14.41 3.60 -0.26
C ASP A 89 -14.02 4.28 -1.58
N ARG A 90 -13.03 5.18 -1.55
CA ARG A 90 -12.54 5.83 -2.76
C ARG A 90 -11.89 4.85 -3.72
N VAL A 91 -11.12 3.88 -3.19
CA VAL A 91 -10.44 2.86 -4.00
C VAL A 91 -11.46 1.86 -4.54
N GLU A 92 -12.44 1.46 -3.73
CA GLU A 92 -13.56 0.63 -4.16
C GLU A 92 -14.30 1.26 -5.35
N ARG A 93 -14.70 2.55 -5.24
CA ARG A 93 -15.38 3.26 -6.33
C ARG A 93 -14.55 3.31 -7.61
N ASP A 94 -13.24 3.54 -7.50
CA ASP A 94 -12.34 3.57 -8.65
C ASP A 94 -12.19 2.18 -9.28
N LEU A 95 -12.10 1.12 -8.48
CA LEU A 95 -12.09 -0.27 -8.95
C LEU A 95 -13.40 -0.64 -9.66
N LYS A 96 -14.53 -0.27 -9.07
CA LYS A 96 -15.86 -0.56 -9.65
C LYS A 96 -16.07 0.18 -10.97
N ARG A 97 -15.66 1.46 -11.04
CA ARG A 97 -15.70 2.22 -12.28
C ARG A 97 -14.82 1.56 -13.35
N TYR A 98 -13.58 1.21 -13.01
CA TYR A 98 -12.65 0.53 -13.91
C TYR A 98 -13.19 -0.82 -14.40
N GLN A 99 -13.76 -1.61 -13.49
CA GLN A 99 -14.44 -2.87 -13.83
C GLN A 99 -15.52 -2.66 -14.90
N ASN A 100 -16.39 -1.66 -14.70
CA ASN A 100 -17.51 -1.39 -15.60
C ASN A 100 -17.03 -0.87 -16.97
N GLU A 101 -16.06 0.04 -16.99
CA GLU A 101 -15.51 0.62 -18.22
C GLU A 101 -14.79 -0.41 -19.10
N HIS A 102 -14.17 -1.42 -18.46
CA HIS A 102 -13.40 -2.45 -19.14
C HIS A 102 -14.12 -3.80 -19.23
N ASN A 103 -15.37 -3.90 -18.74
CA ASN A 103 -16.17 -5.12 -18.71
C ASN A 103 -15.44 -6.31 -18.07
N ILE A 104 -14.72 -6.08 -16.96
CA ILE A 104 -13.96 -7.11 -16.26
C ILE A 104 -14.92 -8.08 -15.58
N ALA A 105 -14.81 -9.37 -15.93
CA ALA A 105 -15.65 -10.42 -15.33
C ALA A 105 -15.32 -10.61 -13.84
N PRO A 106 -16.26 -11.14 -13.02
CA PRO A 106 -16.06 -11.23 -11.57
C PRO A 106 -14.78 -11.93 -11.12
N ASN A 107 -14.31 -12.91 -11.89
CA ASN A 107 -13.12 -13.72 -11.57
C ASN A 107 -11.88 -13.33 -12.39
N ASP A 108 -11.99 -12.37 -13.29
CA ASP A 108 -10.85 -11.86 -14.04
C ASP A 108 -10.07 -10.84 -13.20
N PRO A 109 -8.74 -10.77 -13.30
CA PRO A 109 -7.96 -9.83 -12.53
C PRO A 109 -8.31 -8.38 -12.92
N PHE A 110 -8.38 -7.46 -11.94
CA PHE A 110 -8.46 -6.03 -12.23
C PHE A 110 -7.26 -5.55 -13.06
N ILE A 111 -6.10 -6.13 -12.81
CA ILE A 111 -4.83 -5.74 -13.42
C ILE A 111 -4.22 -6.97 -14.10
N ASP A 112 -4.40 -7.07 -15.40
CA ASP A 112 -3.80 -8.13 -16.22
C ASP A 112 -2.33 -7.77 -16.53
N LEU A 113 -1.48 -7.96 -15.53
CA LEU A 113 -0.04 -7.79 -15.61
C LEU A 113 0.65 -8.86 -14.77
N THR A 114 1.91 -9.11 -15.07
CA THR A 114 2.79 -9.89 -14.18
C THR A 114 3.37 -9.01 -13.06
N GLN A 115 3.90 -9.61 -12.00
CA GLN A 115 4.60 -8.87 -10.94
C GLN A 115 5.72 -7.95 -11.49
N PRO A 116 6.60 -8.39 -12.41
CA PRO A 116 7.55 -7.48 -13.07
C PRO A 116 6.86 -6.33 -13.82
N GLY A 117 5.72 -6.60 -14.45
CA GLY A 117 4.91 -5.56 -15.12
C GLY A 117 4.42 -4.49 -14.15
N VAL A 118 3.89 -4.89 -12.99
CA VAL A 118 3.48 -3.96 -11.92
C VAL A 118 4.66 -3.10 -11.45
N ARG A 119 5.81 -3.71 -11.18
CA ARG A 119 7.04 -2.98 -10.80
C ARG A 119 7.47 -1.99 -11.88
N ALA A 120 7.39 -2.38 -13.15
CA ALA A 120 7.73 -1.51 -14.27
C ALA A 120 6.77 -0.31 -14.39
N VAL A 121 5.47 -0.50 -14.12
CA VAL A 121 4.50 0.61 -14.06
C VAL A 121 4.90 1.60 -12.98
N VAL A 122 5.11 1.15 -11.74
CA VAL A 122 5.49 2.05 -10.62
C VAL A 122 6.77 2.82 -10.96
N ARG A 123 7.81 2.15 -11.46
CA ARG A 123 9.07 2.81 -11.83
C ARG A 123 8.87 3.87 -12.92
N ARG A 124 8.13 3.56 -13.99
CA ARG A 124 7.84 4.56 -15.06
C ARG A 124 7.02 5.73 -14.54
N THR A 125 6.07 5.49 -13.64
CA THR A 125 5.28 6.53 -13.00
C THR A 125 6.15 7.41 -12.11
N ALA A 126 7.05 6.82 -11.33
CA ALA A 126 8.01 7.50 -10.48
C ALA A 126 8.92 8.44 -11.29
N ASN A 127 9.49 7.95 -12.41
CA ASN A 127 10.31 8.78 -13.31
C ASN A 127 9.51 9.95 -13.91
N ARG A 128 8.24 9.73 -14.29
CA ARG A 128 7.40 10.83 -14.80
C ARG A 128 7.07 11.85 -13.70
N ALA A 129 6.80 11.40 -12.48
CA ALA A 129 6.58 12.28 -11.35
C ALA A 129 7.82 13.13 -11.05
N ALA A 130 9.01 12.53 -11.05
CA ALA A 130 10.27 13.24 -10.90
C ALA A 130 10.45 14.34 -11.95
N GLN A 131 10.23 14.00 -13.23
CA GLN A 131 10.31 14.98 -14.32
C GLN A 131 9.27 16.10 -14.21
N ALA A 132 8.06 15.78 -13.77
CA ALA A 132 6.97 16.75 -13.64
C ALA A 132 7.16 17.71 -12.46
N THR A 133 7.75 17.24 -11.36
CA THR A 133 7.94 18.00 -10.12
C THR A 133 9.33 18.63 -10.01
N GLY A 134 10.32 18.12 -10.75
CA GLY A 134 11.74 18.47 -10.59
C GLY A 134 12.38 17.83 -9.36
N ASP A 135 11.73 16.85 -8.72
CA ASP A 135 12.24 16.09 -7.58
C ASP A 135 12.80 14.73 -8.04
N ASP A 136 14.11 14.68 -8.31
CA ASP A 136 14.82 13.48 -8.78
C ASP A 136 14.76 12.32 -7.77
N ASP A 137 14.49 12.60 -6.51
CA ASP A 137 14.36 11.56 -5.48
C ASP A 137 13.17 10.64 -5.73
N LEU A 138 12.13 11.13 -6.41
CA LEU A 138 10.98 10.31 -6.81
C LEU A 138 11.37 9.13 -7.73
N GLU A 139 12.43 9.21 -8.51
CA GLU A 139 12.91 8.09 -9.35
C GLU A 139 13.27 6.84 -8.55
N LYS A 140 13.61 7.01 -7.26
CA LYS A 140 13.97 5.92 -6.36
C LYS A 140 12.78 5.13 -5.83
N VAL A 141 11.55 5.60 -6.11
CA VAL A 141 10.33 4.99 -5.58
C VAL A 141 10.07 3.63 -6.22
N SER A 142 9.80 2.66 -5.38
CA SER A 142 9.46 1.29 -5.74
C SER A 142 8.06 0.89 -5.22
N THR A 143 7.56 -0.26 -5.68
CA THR A 143 6.31 -0.84 -5.16
C THR A 143 6.34 -1.09 -3.66
N HIS A 144 7.53 -1.35 -3.09
CA HIS A 144 7.67 -1.60 -1.67
C HIS A 144 7.49 -0.33 -0.85
N ASP A 145 7.87 0.82 -1.41
CA ASP A 145 7.75 2.12 -0.75
C ASP A 145 6.29 2.58 -0.66
N LEU A 146 5.46 2.23 -1.65
CA LEU A 146 4.01 2.45 -1.57
C LEU A 146 3.42 1.70 -0.36
N ARG A 147 3.76 0.42 -0.21
CA ARG A 147 3.31 -0.38 0.93
C ARG A 147 3.92 0.10 2.27
N ARG A 148 5.15 0.66 2.25
CA ARG A 148 5.77 1.30 3.42
C ARG A 148 4.96 2.51 3.85
N ARG A 149 4.53 3.36 2.91
CA ARG A 149 3.66 4.50 3.20
C ARG A 149 2.34 4.05 3.82
N TYR A 150 1.71 2.99 3.30
CA TYR A 150 0.51 2.41 3.90
C TYR A 150 0.71 2.03 5.36
N ALA A 151 1.79 1.31 5.67
CA ALA A 151 2.09 0.90 7.04
C ALA A 151 2.34 2.11 7.96
N GLN A 152 3.16 3.06 7.51
CA GLN A 152 3.50 4.27 8.27
C GLN A 152 2.24 5.10 8.55
N ARG A 153 1.39 5.30 7.55
CA ARG A 153 0.13 6.01 7.72
C ARG A 153 -0.71 5.40 8.85
N LEU A 154 -0.93 4.08 8.82
CA LEU A 154 -1.77 3.42 9.82
C LEU A 154 -1.12 3.41 11.21
N LEU A 155 0.18 3.16 11.29
CA LEU A 155 0.90 3.00 12.56
C LEU A 155 1.28 4.33 13.22
N VAL A 156 1.66 5.33 12.41
CA VAL A 156 2.23 6.59 12.90
C VAL A 156 1.19 7.72 12.81
N ASP A 157 0.62 7.94 11.62
CA ASP A 157 -0.27 9.09 11.44
C ASP A 157 -1.64 8.85 12.09
N GLU A 158 -2.20 7.64 11.93
CA GLU A 158 -3.51 7.24 12.49
C GLU A 158 -3.39 6.53 13.85
N GLN A 159 -2.19 6.27 14.33
CA GLN A 159 -1.90 5.62 15.63
C GLN A 159 -2.72 4.34 15.88
N MET A 160 -2.96 3.57 14.80
CA MET A 160 -3.74 2.34 14.89
C MET A 160 -3.02 1.27 15.69
N ASN A 161 -3.81 0.43 16.36
CA ASN A 161 -3.26 -0.73 17.06
C ASN A 161 -2.43 -1.60 16.08
N PRO A 162 -1.14 -1.84 16.36
CA PRO A 162 -0.26 -2.59 15.46
C PRO A 162 -0.78 -4.00 15.11
N ARG A 163 -1.50 -4.67 16.00
CA ARG A 163 -2.09 -5.99 15.72
C ARG A 163 -3.18 -5.91 14.66
N VAL A 164 -3.96 -4.83 14.63
CA VAL A 164 -4.95 -4.59 13.58
C VAL A 164 -4.25 -4.35 12.25
N VAL A 165 -3.20 -3.52 12.22
CA VAL A 165 -2.40 -3.25 11.03
C VAL A 165 -1.75 -4.52 10.51
N MET A 166 -1.19 -5.35 11.40
CA MET A 166 -0.64 -6.66 11.02
C MET A 166 -1.68 -7.55 10.35
N ALA A 167 -2.88 -7.65 10.93
CA ALA A 167 -3.95 -8.50 10.41
C ALA A 167 -4.38 -8.08 8.99
N VAL A 168 -4.69 -6.79 8.78
CA VAL A 168 -5.17 -6.31 7.47
C VAL A 168 -4.05 -6.20 6.44
N GLY A 169 -2.83 -5.90 6.88
CA GLY A 169 -1.66 -5.76 6.02
C GLY A 169 -0.95 -7.10 5.72
N GLY A 170 -1.19 -8.14 6.51
CA GLY A 170 -0.54 -9.45 6.36
C GLY A 170 0.94 -9.40 6.74
N TRP A 171 1.23 -8.88 7.93
CA TRP A 171 2.51 -9.03 8.61
C TRP A 171 2.39 -10.08 9.72
N ASP A 172 3.31 -11.03 9.72
CA ASP A 172 3.24 -12.19 10.61
C ASP A 172 3.91 -11.97 11.98
N SER A 173 4.69 -10.91 12.13
CA SER A 173 5.42 -10.62 13.36
C SER A 173 5.56 -9.12 13.61
N PHE A 174 5.76 -8.75 14.89
CA PHE A 174 6.10 -7.37 15.26
C PHE A 174 7.42 -6.92 14.63
N ALA A 175 8.43 -7.76 14.56
CA ALA A 175 9.69 -7.45 13.90
C ALA A 175 9.51 -7.05 12.42
N ALA A 176 8.46 -7.52 11.77
CA ALA A 176 8.16 -7.15 10.37
C ALA A 176 7.52 -5.76 10.23
N ILE A 177 6.90 -5.22 11.28
CA ILE A 177 6.30 -3.87 11.27
C ILE A 177 7.10 -2.85 12.08
N GLU A 178 7.99 -3.30 12.95
CA GLU A 178 8.86 -2.44 13.77
C GLU A 178 9.61 -1.36 12.96
N PRO A 179 10.15 -1.65 11.75
CA PRO A 179 10.80 -0.64 10.93
C PRO A 179 9.89 0.51 10.48
N TYR A 180 8.56 0.37 10.60
CA TYR A 180 7.59 1.42 10.27
C TYR A 180 7.17 2.26 11.48
N LEU A 181 7.51 1.82 12.69
CA LEU A 181 7.28 2.56 13.93
C LEU A 181 8.41 3.57 14.11
N ASN A 182 8.06 4.82 14.36
CA ASN A 182 9.03 5.80 14.80
C ASN A 182 9.32 5.57 16.30
N THR A 183 10.55 5.82 16.72
CA THR A 183 10.86 5.96 18.15
C THR A 183 10.09 7.19 18.65
N PRO A 184 9.23 7.06 19.69
CA PRO A 184 8.47 8.18 20.20
C PRO A 184 9.42 9.25 20.75
N SER A 185 9.11 10.53 20.50
CA SER A 185 9.79 11.64 21.17
C SER A 185 9.33 11.77 22.62
N GLU A 186 10.11 12.47 23.44
CA GLU A 186 9.72 12.74 24.84
C GLU A 186 8.36 13.45 24.94
N GLU A 187 8.05 14.36 24.00
CA GLU A 187 6.76 15.03 23.92
C GLU A 187 5.60 14.07 23.71
N ILE A 188 5.77 13.07 22.82
CA ILE A 188 4.75 12.04 22.58
C ILE A 188 4.58 11.15 23.82
N ILE A 189 5.68 10.84 24.50
CA ILE A 189 5.64 10.07 25.77
C ILE A 189 4.87 10.85 26.82
N ASP A 190 5.20 12.11 27.03
CA ASP A 190 4.56 12.97 28.02
C ASP A 190 3.06 13.15 27.72
N GLN A 191 2.71 13.38 26.45
CA GLN A 191 1.33 13.50 26.03
C GLN A 191 0.53 12.21 26.29
N ALA A 192 1.09 11.06 25.97
CA ALA A 192 0.45 9.78 26.21
C ALA A 192 0.17 9.54 27.71
N PHE A 193 1.09 9.95 28.61
CA PHE A 193 0.88 9.85 30.03
C PHE A 193 -0.08 10.89 30.61
N ALA A 194 -0.17 12.10 30.01
CA ALA A 194 -1.11 13.11 30.44
C ALA A 194 -2.59 12.72 30.22
N GLU A 195 -2.86 11.83 29.27
CA GLU A 195 -4.20 11.33 28.95
C GLU A 195 -4.64 10.15 29.83
N ILE A 196 -3.71 9.54 30.58
CA ILE A 196 -4.02 8.42 31.47
C ILE A 196 -4.58 8.95 32.79
N LYS A 197 -5.84 8.64 33.05
CA LYS A 197 -6.43 8.79 34.39
C LYS A 197 -6.08 7.53 35.21
N LEU A 198 -5.05 7.60 36.04
CA LEU A 198 -4.70 6.60 37.06
C LEU A 198 -5.59 6.73 38.27
#